data_cb9bcbcc92fbcf0abbf9e5353dda285c
#
_entry.id   cb9bcbcc92fbcf0abbf9e5353dda285c
#
_cell.length_a   1.000
_cell.length_b   1.000
_cell.length_c   1.000
_cell.angle_alpha   90.00
_cell.angle_beta   90.00
_cell.angle_gamma   90.00
#
_symmetry.space_group_name_H-M   'P 1'
#
loop_
_entity.id
_entity.type
_entity.pdbx_description
1 polymer ?
#
loop_
_entity_poly.entity_id
_entity_poly.type
_entity_poly.pdbx_seq_one_letter_code
_entity_poly.pdbx_strand_id
1 'polypeptide(L)'
;MSAKRQRGRRPPVWVSQNFLTSYKTIERVLRRTNLHADDHVIEIGPGKGHTTARLLQKCHKVTAIEIDGKLYAGLLEKFSDAENLRLHHQDFLKWKLPFSGRYKVFANLPFCYTTDILRKLTESKNPPVEAWLTMEKGAAKRFMGKPRET
;
A
#
# COMPACT_ATOMS: atom_id res chain seq x y z
N MET A 1 -14.50 31.55 -3.70
CA MET A 1 -14.40 31.46 -2.26
C MET A 1 -14.59 30.06 -1.76
N SER A 2 -15.79 29.58 -1.90
CA SER A 2 -16.11 28.26 -1.35
C SER A 2 -15.29 27.16 -1.97
N ALA A 3 -14.93 27.31 -3.23
CA ALA A 3 -14.16 26.26 -3.90
C ALA A 3 -12.82 26.00 -3.22
N LYS A 4 -12.19 27.07 -2.75
CA LYS A 4 -10.89 26.89 -2.11
C LYS A 4 -11.00 26.14 -0.81
N ARG A 5 -12.03 26.46 -0.04
CA ARG A 5 -12.18 25.78 1.22
C ARG A 5 -12.46 24.30 1.03
N GLN A 6 -13.19 23.99 -0.04
CA GLN A 6 -13.50 22.60 -0.28
C GLN A 6 -12.26 21.79 -0.60
N ARG A 7 -11.34 22.41 -1.32
CA ARG A 7 -10.11 21.69 -1.64
C ARG A 7 -9.36 21.27 -0.40
N GLY A 8 -9.33 22.17 0.58
CA GLY A 8 -8.59 21.86 1.79
C GLY A 8 -9.22 20.78 2.63
N ARG A 9 -10.47 20.45 2.37
CA ARG A 9 -11.14 19.47 3.18
C ARG A 9 -11.34 18.13 2.52
N ARG A 10 -10.97 18.04 1.25
CA ARG A 10 -11.09 16.76 0.59
C ARG A 10 -9.99 15.81 1.05
N PRO A 11 -10.33 14.54 1.22
CA PRO A 11 -9.29 13.58 1.55
C PRO A 11 -8.29 13.47 0.42
N PRO A 12 -7.09 12.99 0.72
CA PRO A 12 -6.11 12.76 -0.32
C PRO A 12 -6.69 11.89 -1.43
N VAL A 13 -6.29 12.17 -2.66
CA VAL A 13 -6.81 11.43 -3.80
C VAL A 13 -6.58 9.93 -3.65
N TRP A 14 -5.42 9.55 -3.16
CA TRP A 14 -5.10 8.12 -3.07
C TRP A 14 -5.99 7.37 -2.09
N VAL A 15 -6.67 8.08 -1.20
CA VAL A 15 -7.59 7.44 -0.28
C VAL A 15 -8.83 6.94 -1.00
N SER A 16 -9.32 7.73 -1.95
CA SER A 16 -10.57 7.40 -2.63
C SER A 16 -10.37 6.69 -3.95
N GLN A 17 -9.15 6.58 -4.41
CA GLN A 17 -8.86 5.91 -5.67
C GLN A 17 -8.67 4.42 -5.45
N ASN A 18 -9.08 3.66 -6.42
CA ASN A 18 -8.90 2.23 -6.34
C ASN A 18 -8.71 1.70 -7.75
N PHE A 19 -7.50 1.88 -8.26
CA PHE A 19 -7.20 1.53 -9.63
C PHE A 19 -7.19 0.03 -9.87
N LEU A 20 -6.93 -0.73 -8.84
CA LEU A 20 -6.86 -2.18 -8.94
C LEU A 20 -8.13 -2.79 -8.36
N THR A 21 -9.16 -2.85 -9.18
CA THR A 21 -10.42 -3.45 -8.77
C THR A 21 -10.71 -4.75 -9.49
N SER A 22 -10.14 -4.91 -10.67
CA SER A 22 -10.37 -6.11 -11.46
C SER A 22 -9.46 -7.23 -10.99
N TYR A 23 -10.05 -8.40 -10.75
CA TYR A 23 -9.28 -9.56 -10.34
C TYR A 23 -8.15 -9.86 -11.33
N LYS A 24 -8.45 -9.81 -12.62
CA LYS A 24 -7.44 -10.11 -13.64
C LYS A 24 -6.30 -9.11 -13.62
N THR A 25 -6.62 -7.84 -13.43
CA THR A 25 -5.59 -6.82 -13.39
C THR A 25 -4.69 -7.00 -12.18
N ILE A 26 -5.30 -7.29 -11.03
CA ILE A 26 -4.54 -7.51 -9.81
C ILE A 26 -3.61 -8.71 -9.99
N GLU A 27 -4.12 -9.80 -10.54
CA GLU A 27 -3.29 -10.98 -10.74
C GLU A 27 -2.15 -10.71 -11.70
N ARG A 28 -2.42 -9.91 -12.74
CA ARG A 28 -1.37 -9.56 -13.68
C ARG A 28 -0.27 -8.76 -13.02
N VAL A 29 -0.66 -7.79 -12.20
CA VAL A 29 0.33 -6.98 -11.49
C VAL A 29 1.12 -7.82 -10.51
N LEU A 30 0.44 -8.66 -9.73
CA LEU A 30 1.13 -9.46 -8.72
C LEU A 30 2.08 -10.47 -9.35
N ARG A 31 1.77 -10.96 -10.54
CA ARG A 31 2.69 -11.87 -11.21
C ARG A 31 4.01 -11.23 -11.58
N ARG A 32 4.03 -9.90 -11.67
CA ARG A 32 5.27 -9.19 -11.98
C ARG A 32 6.11 -8.92 -10.76
N THR A 33 5.57 -9.20 -9.58
CA THR A 33 6.31 -8.99 -8.35
C THR A 33 7.03 -10.27 -7.95
N ASN A 34 7.92 -10.13 -6.97
CA ASN A 34 8.59 -11.30 -6.39
C ASN A 34 7.93 -11.70 -5.08
N LEU A 35 6.65 -11.35 -4.91
CA LEU A 35 5.95 -11.71 -3.68
C LEU A 35 5.64 -13.19 -3.66
N HIS A 36 5.89 -13.81 -2.52
CA HIS A 36 5.65 -15.25 -2.39
C HIS A 36 5.27 -15.60 -0.95
N ALA A 37 5.10 -16.89 -0.72
CA ALA A 37 4.44 -17.37 0.49
C ALA A 37 5.17 -17.02 1.79
N ASP A 38 6.45 -16.77 1.74
CA ASP A 38 7.21 -16.46 2.96
C ASP A 38 7.26 -14.97 3.27
N ASP A 39 6.68 -14.14 2.45
CA ASP A 39 6.86 -12.71 2.57
C ASP A 39 5.97 -12.06 3.61
N HIS A 40 6.52 -11.04 4.25
CA HIS A 40 5.76 -10.06 5.00
C HIS A 40 5.63 -8.82 4.13
N VAL A 41 4.40 -8.45 3.81
CA VAL A 41 4.12 -7.35 2.91
C VAL A 41 3.43 -6.24 3.68
N ILE A 42 3.91 -5.02 3.48
CA ILE A 42 3.23 -3.84 3.99
C ILE A 42 2.49 -3.24 2.82
N GLU A 43 1.17 -3.17 2.95
CA GLU A 43 0.33 -2.60 1.90
C GLU A 43 -0.09 -1.20 2.30
N ILE A 44 0.18 -0.24 1.43
CA ILE A 44 -0.16 1.15 1.68
C ILE A 44 -1.43 1.48 0.93
N GLY A 45 -2.46 1.92 1.66
CA GLY A 45 -3.70 2.34 1.03
C GLY A 45 -4.51 1.20 0.44
N PRO A 46 -4.88 0.20 1.24
CA PRO A 46 -5.60 -0.95 0.74
C PRO A 46 -6.98 -0.63 0.15
N GLY A 47 -7.55 0.52 0.50
CA GLY A 47 -8.82 0.93 -0.05
C GLY A 47 -9.95 -0.03 0.30
N LYS A 48 -10.58 -0.59 -0.73
CA LYS A 48 -11.67 -1.54 -0.51
C LYS A 48 -11.19 -2.96 -0.33
N GLY A 49 -9.89 -3.20 -0.42
CA GLY A 49 -9.33 -4.49 -0.10
C GLY A 49 -9.24 -5.50 -1.22
N HIS A 50 -9.43 -5.06 -2.46
CA HIS A 50 -9.33 -6.01 -3.57
C HIS A 50 -7.94 -6.63 -3.68
N THR A 51 -6.92 -5.81 -3.61
CA THR A 51 -5.55 -6.31 -3.64
C THR A 51 -5.19 -7.01 -2.35
N THR A 52 -5.68 -6.47 -1.23
CA THR A 52 -5.43 -7.08 0.07
C THR A 52 -5.85 -8.54 0.08
N ALA A 53 -7.03 -8.83 -0.47
CA ALA A 53 -7.54 -10.19 -0.50
C ALA A 53 -6.57 -11.14 -1.22
N ARG A 54 -5.96 -10.66 -2.30
CA ARG A 54 -5.01 -11.50 -3.05
C ARG A 54 -3.69 -11.63 -2.31
N LEU A 55 -3.23 -10.54 -1.70
CA LEU A 55 -1.99 -10.60 -0.93
C LEU A 55 -2.10 -11.57 0.25
N LEU A 56 -3.25 -11.60 0.89
CA LEU A 56 -3.46 -12.52 2.01
C LEU A 56 -3.35 -13.97 1.60
N GLN A 57 -3.72 -14.27 0.36
CA GLN A 57 -3.62 -15.63 -0.14
C GLN A 57 -2.22 -15.97 -0.62
N LYS A 58 -1.46 -14.96 -0.99
CA LYS A 58 -0.15 -15.17 -1.62
C LYS A 58 1.00 -15.11 -0.62
N CYS A 59 0.86 -14.31 0.42
CA CYS A 59 1.98 -14.00 1.31
C CYS A 59 1.73 -14.51 2.72
N HIS A 60 2.82 -14.59 3.48
CA HIS A 60 2.73 -15.09 4.85
C HIS A 60 1.96 -14.13 5.75
N LYS A 61 2.21 -12.83 5.61
CA LYS A 61 1.63 -11.84 6.49
C LYS A 61 1.48 -10.51 5.74
N VAL A 62 0.37 -9.85 5.98
CA VAL A 62 0.11 -8.54 5.38
C VAL A 62 -0.17 -7.54 6.50
N THR A 63 0.51 -6.41 6.44
CA THR A 63 0.25 -5.28 7.32
C THR A 63 -0.24 -4.15 6.43
N ALA A 64 -1.49 -3.74 6.61
CA ALA A 64 -2.10 -2.74 5.74
C ALA A 64 -2.38 -1.47 6.51
N ILE A 65 -2.03 -0.34 5.92
CA ILE A 65 -2.18 0.97 6.54
C ILE A 65 -3.16 1.79 5.73
N GLU A 66 -4.30 2.12 6.32
CA GLU A 66 -5.36 2.86 5.67
C GLU A 66 -5.63 4.15 6.42
N ILE A 67 -5.60 5.27 5.70
CA ILE A 67 -5.79 6.58 6.31
C ILE A 67 -7.27 6.96 6.44
N ASP A 68 -8.13 6.41 5.60
CA ASP A 68 -9.54 6.77 5.60
C ASP A 68 -10.32 5.91 6.59
N GLY A 69 -11.01 6.56 7.52
CA GLY A 69 -11.71 5.83 8.57
C GLY A 69 -12.82 4.93 8.07
N LYS A 70 -13.55 5.36 7.04
CA LYS A 70 -14.63 4.54 6.49
C LYS A 70 -14.08 3.31 5.80
N LEU A 71 -13.03 3.48 5.02
CA LEU A 71 -12.41 2.35 4.35
C LEU A 71 -11.81 1.40 5.37
N TYR A 72 -11.19 1.95 6.40
CA TYR A 72 -10.63 1.12 7.46
C TYR A 72 -11.73 0.28 8.12
N ALA A 73 -12.86 0.89 8.43
CA ALA A 73 -13.97 0.14 9.05
C ALA A 73 -14.46 -0.97 8.13
N GLY A 74 -14.55 -0.68 6.84
CA GLY A 74 -14.96 -1.68 5.87
C GLY A 74 -13.98 -2.83 5.78
N LEU A 75 -12.69 -2.54 5.89
CA LEU A 75 -11.66 -3.57 5.85
C LEU A 75 -11.72 -4.45 7.09
N LEU A 76 -11.96 -3.85 8.24
CA LEU A 76 -12.11 -4.64 9.48
C LEU A 76 -13.23 -5.65 9.36
N GLU A 77 -14.32 -5.23 8.76
CA GLU A 77 -15.47 -6.13 8.60
C GLU A 77 -15.18 -7.18 7.54
N LYS A 78 -14.63 -6.76 6.41
CA LYS A 78 -14.40 -7.65 5.29
C LYS A 78 -13.42 -8.76 5.64
N PHE A 79 -12.40 -8.44 6.42
CA PHE A 79 -11.35 -9.38 6.74
C PHE A 79 -11.34 -9.80 8.19
N SER A 80 -12.51 -9.85 8.81
CA SER A 80 -12.60 -10.17 10.23
C SER A 80 -12.04 -11.55 10.57
N ASP A 81 -12.03 -12.46 9.59
CA ASP A 81 -11.53 -13.81 9.83
C ASP A 81 -10.09 -14.02 9.38
N ALA A 82 -9.45 -12.99 8.87
CA ALA A 82 -8.10 -13.13 8.33
C ALA A 82 -7.09 -13.10 9.48
N GLU A 83 -6.39 -14.21 9.70
CA GLU A 83 -5.45 -14.31 10.80
C GLU A 83 -4.09 -13.72 10.46
N ASN A 84 -3.78 -13.59 9.17
CA ASN A 84 -2.48 -13.09 8.76
C ASN A 84 -2.52 -11.63 8.30
N LEU A 85 -3.54 -10.88 8.72
CA LEU A 85 -3.66 -9.46 8.41
C LEU A 85 -3.56 -8.63 9.67
N ARG A 86 -2.72 -7.60 9.60
CA ARG A 86 -2.71 -6.54 10.61
C ARG A 86 -3.12 -5.26 9.93
N LEU A 87 -4.13 -4.61 10.49
CA LEU A 87 -4.73 -3.45 9.85
C LEU A 87 -4.57 -2.24 10.76
N HIS A 88 -4.07 -1.15 10.19
CA HIS A 88 -3.85 0.08 10.94
C HIS A 88 -4.61 1.23 10.29
N HIS A 89 -5.27 2.02 11.14
CA HIS A 89 -5.93 3.24 10.69
C HIS A 89 -4.97 4.39 10.95
N GLN A 90 -4.20 4.75 9.93
CA GLN A 90 -3.13 5.72 10.14
C GLN A 90 -2.65 6.28 8.80
N ASP A 91 -2.01 7.43 8.85
CA ASP A 91 -1.32 8.01 7.71
C ASP A 91 0.02 7.28 7.57
N PHE A 92 0.25 6.65 6.43
CA PHE A 92 1.49 5.91 6.24
C PHE A 92 2.72 6.78 6.47
N LEU A 93 2.67 8.04 6.10
CA LEU A 93 3.83 8.91 6.26
C LEU A 93 4.17 9.16 7.72
N LYS A 94 3.23 8.91 8.62
CA LYS A 94 3.46 9.05 10.06
C LYS A 94 3.58 7.71 10.76
N TRP A 95 3.33 6.63 10.07
CA TRP A 95 3.41 5.31 10.65
C TRP A 95 4.86 4.86 10.71
N LYS A 96 5.23 4.19 11.78
CA LYS A 96 6.62 3.76 11.95
C LYS A 96 6.88 2.48 11.19
N LEU A 97 7.86 2.53 10.31
CA LEU A 97 8.30 1.33 9.59
C LEU A 97 8.97 0.35 10.55
N PRO A 98 8.97 -0.95 10.21
CA PRO A 98 9.71 -1.90 11.02
C PRO A 98 11.18 -1.51 11.10
N PHE A 99 11.74 -1.53 12.29
CA PHE A 99 13.14 -1.15 12.45
C PHE A 99 14.08 -2.36 12.30
N SER A 100 13.54 -3.53 12.12
CA SER A 100 14.34 -4.74 11.87
C SER A 100 13.49 -5.75 11.12
N GLY A 101 14.17 -6.73 10.51
CA GLY A 101 13.47 -7.78 9.81
C GLY A 101 13.24 -7.45 8.34
N ARG A 102 12.98 -8.49 7.57
CA ARG A 102 12.74 -8.34 6.13
C ARG A 102 11.27 -8.07 5.87
N TYR A 103 11.00 -7.17 4.96
CA TYR A 103 9.65 -6.92 4.52
C TYR A 103 9.66 -6.32 3.13
N LYS A 104 8.54 -6.43 2.45
CA LYS A 104 8.33 -5.83 1.14
C LYS A 104 7.15 -4.89 1.21
N VAL A 105 7.04 -4.01 0.25
CA VAL A 105 5.98 -3.00 0.22
C VAL A 105 5.21 -3.10 -1.07
N PHE A 106 3.89 -3.01 -0.98
CA PHE A 106 3.03 -2.92 -2.13
C PHE A 106 2.07 -1.75 -1.92
N ALA A 107 1.94 -0.91 -2.94
CA ALA A 107 1.05 0.23 -2.84
C ALA A 107 0.42 0.51 -4.19
N ASN A 108 -0.87 0.86 -4.17
CA ASN A 108 -1.60 1.29 -5.34
C ASN A 108 -2.01 2.73 -5.10
N LEU A 109 -1.23 3.67 -5.64
CA LEU A 109 -1.34 5.07 -5.27
C LEU A 109 -1.43 5.97 -6.50
N PRO A 110 -2.06 7.14 -6.36
CA PRO A 110 -1.90 8.18 -7.36
C PRO A 110 -0.45 8.62 -7.43
N PHE A 111 -0.05 9.02 -8.62
CA PHE A 111 1.34 9.38 -8.87
C PHE A 111 1.86 10.45 -7.90
N CYS A 112 1.02 11.38 -7.52
CA CYS A 112 1.47 12.53 -6.74
C CYS A 112 1.98 12.19 -5.35
N TYR A 113 1.65 11.00 -4.83
CA TYR A 113 2.12 10.62 -3.51
C TYR A 113 3.35 9.72 -3.55
N THR A 114 3.78 9.35 -4.72
CA THR A 114 4.87 8.39 -4.86
C THR A 114 6.18 8.89 -4.27
N THR A 115 6.49 10.16 -4.51
CA THR A 115 7.78 10.71 -4.08
C THR A 115 7.95 10.68 -2.57
N ASP A 116 6.93 11.11 -1.84
CA ASP A 116 7.03 11.14 -0.38
C ASP A 116 7.16 9.74 0.20
N ILE A 117 6.43 8.80 -0.39
CA ILE A 117 6.48 7.42 0.08
C ILE A 117 7.84 6.82 -0.22
N LEU A 118 8.36 7.04 -1.43
CA LEU A 118 9.68 6.54 -1.79
C LEU A 118 10.75 7.10 -0.86
N ARG A 119 10.66 8.40 -0.55
CA ARG A 119 11.64 9.00 0.34
C ARG A 119 11.60 8.33 1.70
N LYS A 120 10.42 8.14 2.25
CA LYS A 120 10.30 7.50 3.55
C LYS A 120 10.90 6.10 3.54
N LEU A 121 10.61 5.35 2.50
CA LEU A 121 11.09 3.97 2.41
C LEU A 121 12.60 3.90 2.25
N THR A 122 13.15 4.75 1.40
CA THR A 122 14.59 4.69 1.12
C THR A 122 15.43 5.31 2.20
N GLU A 123 14.90 6.26 2.96
CA GLU A 123 15.64 6.90 4.04
C GLU A 123 15.51 6.16 5.37
N SER A 124 14.73 5.11 5.40
CA SER A 124 14.59 4.31 6.61
C SER A 124 15.91 3.60 6.94
N LYS A 125 16.15 3.40 8.23
CA LYS A 125 17.31 2.62 8.66
C LYS A 125 17.14 1.15 8.30
N ASN A 126 15.92 0.71 8.08
CA ASN A 126 15.65 -0.64 7.66
C ASN A 126 14.70 -0.58 6.45
N PRO A 127 15.24 -0.26 5.27
CA PRO A 127 14.36 -0.14 4.10
C PRO A 127 13.83 -1.50 3.67
N PRO A 128 12.73 -1.51 2.92
CA PRO A 128 12.20 -2.77 2.44
C PRO A 128 13.15 -3.45 1.46
N VAL A 129 13.04 -4.74 1.35
CA VAL A 129 13.82 -5.50 0.37
C VAL A 129 13.43 -5.08 -1.03
N GLU A 130 12.14 -4.91 -1.26
CA GLU A 130 11.59 -4.43 -2.52
C GLU A 130 10.31 -3.67 -2.24
N ALA A 131 9.99 -2.74 -3.12
CA ALA A 131 8.74 -2.03 -3.06
C ALA A 131 8.15 -1.97 -4.46
N TRP A 132 6.87 -2.33 -4.57
CA TRP A 132 6.14 -2.28 -5.81
C TRP A 132 5.07 -1.22 -5.70
N LEU A 133 5.17 -0.20 -6.51
CA LEU A 133 4.21 0.88 -6.51
C LEU A 133 3.49 0.89 -7.84
N THR A 134 2.18 0.76 -7.80
CA THR A 134 1.38 0.88 -9.01
C THR A 134 0.85 2.29 -9.08
N MET A 135 0.80 2.80 -10.30
CA MET A 135 0.39 4.17 -10.51
C MET A 135 -0.93 4.23 -11.24
N GLU A 136 -1.46 5.42 -11.31
CA GLU A 136 -2.79 5.64 -11.82
C GLU A 136 -3.02 5.01 -13.19
N LYS A 137 -2.00 4.95 -14.00
CA LYS A 137 -2.16 4.40 -15.35
C LYS A 137 -1.96 2.90 -15.39
N GLY A 138 -1.89 2.26 -14.24
CA GLY A 138 -1.81 0.82 -14.20
C GLY A 138 -0.43 0.24 -14.40
N ALA A 139 0.58 1.06 -14.54
CA ALA A 139 1.93 0.56 -14.69
C ALA A 139 2.55 0.35 -13.32
N ALA A 140 3.14 -0.82 -13.12
CA ALA A 140 3.83 -1.12 -11.89
C ALA A 140 5.29 -0.73 -12.03
N LYS A 141 5.80 -0.06 -11.02
CA LYS A 141 7.20 0.31 -10.98
C LYS A 141 7.87 -0.42 -9.84
N ARG A 142 9.05 -0.94 -10.11
CA ARG A 142 9.83 -1.64 -9.10
C ARG A 142 10.94 -0.76 -8.60
N PHE A 143 11.09 -0.70 -7.29
CA PHE A 143 12.18 0.04 -6.65
C PHE A 143 12.89 -0.89 -5.70
N MET A 144 14.21 -0.87 -5.77
CA MET A 144 15.02 -1.66 -4.86
C MET A 144 15.11 -0.94 -3.53
N GLY A 145 15.31 -1.71 -2.48
CA GLY A 145 15.37 -1.14 -1.14
C GLY A 145 16.62 -0.34 -0.85
N LYS A 146 17.55 -0.27 -1.76
CA LYS A 146 18.78 0.46 -1.51
C LYS A 146 18.72 1.85 -2.11
N PRO A 147 19.11 2.85 -1.36
CA PRO A 147 18.92 4.23 -1.82
C PRO A 147 19.60 4.56 -3.13
N ARG A 148 20.73 3.98 -3.38
CA ARG A 148 21.46 4.35 -4.58
C ARG A 148 20.85 3.82 -5.85
N GLU A 149 19.79 3.09 -5.75
CA GLU A 149 19.14 2.55 -6.93
C GLU A 149 18.26 3.56 -7.64
N THR A 150 18.15 4.74 -7.13
CA THR A 150 17.31 5.77 -7.74
C THR A 150 17.92 6.39 -9.01
#